data_70d3626085aaba3b0c7b4c06381bfc4a
#
_entry.id   70d3626085aaba3b0c7b4c06381bfc4a
#
_cell.length_a   1.000
_cell.length_b   1.000
_cell.length_c   1.000
_cell.angle_alpha   90.00
_cell.angle_beta   90.00
_cell.angle_gamma   90.00
#
_symmetry.space_group_name_H-M   'P 1'
#
loop_
_entity.id
_entity.type
_entity.pdbx_description
1 polymer ?
#
loop_
_entity_poly.entity_id
_entity_poly.type
_entity_poly.pdbx_seq_one_letter_code
_entity_poly.pdbx_strand_id
1 'polypeptide(L)'
;MKEAVYSFSNSAGDKFYLRLAADSDLFLSKELASFLKDKGFELWGIYLERLGNVQKVTPMKLLNKVSQLIATFFIGHPNAILYYQCDDISDVPMSFKKKETGMLVQEYRNRLFTKKKKKIVRKLNVSVIDTPIYIDACGNDVYIHLMSREIHADIAEIISKDIHQGFDK
;
A
#
# COMPACT_ATOMS: atom_id res chain seq x y z
N MET A 1 -2.32 -4.22 19.64
CA MET A 1 -2.22 -4.04 18.17
C MET A 1 -0.81 -4.44 17.77
N LYS A 2 -0.65 -5.33 16.79
CA LYS A 2 0.68 -5.68 16.27
C LYS A 2 1.13 -4.56 15.32
N GLU A 3 2.37 -4.12 15.45
CA GLU A 3 2.90 -2.99 14.67
C GLU A 3 4.38 -3.19 14.38
N ALA A 4 4.82 -2.78 13.18
CA ALA A 4 6.22 -2.69 12.80
C ALA A 4 6.50 -1.28 12.27
N VAL A 5 7.46 -0.57 12.88
CA VAL A 5 7.82 0.80 12.53
C VAL A 5 9.27 0.85 12.06
N TYR A 6 9.49 1.43 10.89
CA TYR A 6 10.80 1.65 10.31
C TYR A 6 11.03 3.15 10.12
N SER A 7 12.10 3.68 10.72
CA SER A 7 12.50 5.07 10.51
C SER A 7 13.70 5.15 9.57
N PHE A 8 13.70 6.11 8.70
CA PHE A 8 14.81 6.38 7.78
C PHE A 8 14.82 7.83 7.33
N SER A 9 15.96 8.30 6.83
CA SER A 9 16.13 9.68 6.34
C SER A 9 16.69 9.67 4.92
N ASN A 10 16.42 10.77 4.18
CA ASN A 10 17.06 11.01 2.90
C ASN A 10 18.34 11.84 3.08
N SER A 11 19.09 12.05 2.00
CA SER A 11 20.30 12.88 1.99
C SER A 11 20.06 14.37 2.28
N ALA A 12 18.81 14.82 2.22
CA ALA A 12 18.41 16.20 2.52
C ALA A 12 17.97 16.38 3.99
N GLY A 13 18.05 15.31 4.81
CA GLY A 13 17.69 15.35 6.22
C GLY A 13 16.19 15.16 6.51
N ASP A 14 15.35 14.94 5.49
CA ASP A 14 13.93 14.63 5.73
C ASP A 14 13.82 13.26 6.40
N LYS A 15 13.01 13.18 7.45
CA LYS A 15 12.72 11.95 8.16
C LYS A 15 11.43 11.32 7.65
N PHE A 16 11.43 10.00 7.52
CA PHE A 16 10.29 9.20 7.08
C PHE A 16 10.04 8.06 8.06
N TYR A 17 8.78 7.75 8.23
CA TYR A 17 8.33 6.58 8.99
C TYR A 17 7.47 5.70 8.08
N LEU A 18 7.85 4.46 7.94
CA LEU A 18 7.01 3.41 7.38
C LEU A 18 6.44 2.63 8.55
N ARG A 19 5.15 2.72 8.76
CA ARG A 19 4.41 1.98 9.77
C ARG A 19 3.58 0.91 9.09
N LEU A 20 3.75 -0.33 9.50
CA LEU A 20 2.90 -1.45 9.16
C LEU A 20 2.12 -1.82 10.41
N ALA A 21 0.81 -1.75 10.36
CA ALA A 21 -0.05 -2.03 11.52
C ALA A 21 -1.08 -3.10 11.17
N ALA A 22 -1.21 -4.12 12.01
CA ALA A 22 -2.29 -5.08 11.88
C ALA A 22 -3.60 -4.40 12.24
N ASP A 23 -4.40 -4.13 11.22
CA ASP A 23 -5.65 -3.38 11.30
C ASP A 23 -6.69 -4.12 10.46
N SER A 24 -7.29 -5.16 11.07
CA SER A 24 -8.12 -6.11 10.36
C SER A 24 -9.54 -5.63 10.09
N ASP A 25 -10.00 -4.54 10.75
CA ASP A 25 -11.44 -4.35 10.89
C ASP A 25 -12.00 -3.17 10.07
N LEU A 26 -11.14 -2.36 9.44
CA LEU A 26 -11.58 -1.10 8.83
C LEU A 26 -12.37 -1.26 7.52
N PHE A 27 -12.18 -2.34 6.77
CA PHE A 27 -12.76 -2.46 5.42
C PHE A 27 -13.47 -3.79 5.13
N LEU A 28 -13.38 -4.77 6.02
CA LEU A 28 -13.88 -6.12 5.77
C LEU A 28 -15.23 -6.38 6.44
N SER A 29 -16.03 -7.21 5.80
CA SER A 29 -17.18 -7.82 6.46
C SER A 29 -16.73 -8.66 7.66
N LYS A 30 -17.58 -8.78 8.67
CA LYS A 30 -17.28 -9.58 9.88
C LYS A 30 -17.02 -11.04 9.54
N GLU A 31 -17.74 -11.55 8.56
CA GLU A 31 -17.63 -12.91 8.05
C GLU A 31 -16.25 -13.16 7.44
N LEU A 32 -15.77 -12.23 6.60
CA LEU A 32 -14.46 -12.35 5.98
C LEU A 32 -13.34 -12.18 7.02
N ALA A 33 -13.46 -11.22 7.94
CA ALA A 33 -12.48 -11.01 9.01
C ALA A 33 -12.32 -12.28 9.86
N SER A 34 -13.43 -12.97 10.22
CA SER A 34 -13.40 -14.25 10.92
C SER A 34 -12.72 -15.34 10.09
N PHE A 35 -13.09 -15.46 8.82
CA PHE A 35 -12.50 -16.44 7.90
C PHE A 35 -10.97 -16.26 7.79
N LEU A 36 -10.49 -15.04 7.58
CA LEU A 36 -9.06 -14.77 7.47
C LEU A 36 -8.31 -15.15 8.75
N LYS A 37 -8.88 -14.80 9.91
CA LYS A 37 -8.31 -15.14 11.22
C LYS A 37 -8.23 -16.67 11.41
N ASP A 38 -9.29 -17.40 11.08
CA ASP A 38 -9.34 -18.85 11.20
C ASP A 38 -8.33 -19.54 10.28
N LYS A 39 -8.04 -18.94 9.13
CA LYS A 39 -7.01 -19.40 8.19
C LYS A 39 -5.60 -18.92 8.51
N GLY A 40 -5.43 -18.12 9.56
CA GLY A 40 -4.14 -17.59 10.00
C GLY A 40 -3.60 -16.46 9.12
N PHE A 41 -4.46 -15.78 8.36
CA PHE A 41 -4.11 -14.57 7.63
C PHE A 41 -4.25 -13.33 8.51
N GLU A 42 -3.41 -12.34 8.26
CA GLU A 42 -3.44 -11.04 8.94
C GLU A 42 -3.45 -9.93 7.89
N LEU A 43 -4.42 -9.02 8.01
CA LEU A 43 -4.46 -7.80 7.20
C LEU A 43 -3.65 -6.69 7.89
N TRP A 44 -2.77 -6.03 7.13
CA TRP A 44 -1.89 -4.99 7.63
C TRP A 44 -1.97 -3.73 6.76
N GLY A 45 -2.23 -2.60 7.39
CA GLY A 45 -2.16 -1.30 6.72
C GLY A 45 -0.73 -0.83 6.55
N ILE A 46 -0.44 -0.20 5.42
CA ILE A 46 0.83 0.47 5.12
C ILE A 46 0.60 1.97 5.24
N TYR A 47 1.37 2.61 6.13
CA TYR A 47 1.33 4.06 6.35
C TYR A 47 2.73 4.62 6.14
N LEU A 48 2.86 5.55 5.22
CA LEU A 48 4.12 6.26 4.96
C LEU A 48 3.96 7.71 5.37
N GLU A 49 4.64 8.10 6.43
CA GLU A 49 4.62 9.44 6.98
C GLU A 49 5.95 10.15 6.70
N ARG A 50 5.90 11.42 6.36
CA ARG A 50 7.07 12.28 6.19
C ARG A 50 7.02 13.40 7.22
N LEU A 51 8.13 13.57 7.95
CA LEU A 51 8.35 14.72 8.83
C LEU A 51 9.29 15.71 8.14
N GLY A 52 8.88 16.98 8.08
CA GLY A 52 9.70 18.05 7.50
C GLY A 52 9.00 18.85 6.41
N ASN A 53 9.78 19.61 5.65
CA ASN A 53 9.22 20.53 4.65
C ASN A 53 8.67 19.74 3.44
N VAL A 54 7.36 19.68 3.33
CA VAL A 54 6.59 18.86 2.39
C VAL A 54 6.70 19.34 0.92
N GLN A 55 7.40 20.42 0.65
CA GLN A 55 7.46 21.04 -0.68
C GLN A 55 8.30 20.28 -1.72
N LYS A 56 9.05 19.25 -1.32
CA LYS A 56 9.91 18.50 -2.25
C LYS A 56 9.30 17.16 -2.61
N VAL A 57 9.36 16.81 -3.90
CA VAL A 57 8.94 15.50 -4.42
C VAL A 57 9.67 14.36 -3.69
N THR A 58 8.96 13.33 -3.31
CA THR A 58 9.54 12.14 -2.69
C THR A 58 10.60 11.51 -3.60
N PRO A 59 11.87 11.40 -3.16
CA PRO A 59 12.93 10.85 -3.99
C PRO A 59 12.69 9.38 -4.35
N MET A 60 13.05 9.02 -5.58
CA MET A 60 12.92 7.65 -6.06
C MET A 60 13.69 6.62 -5.22
N LYS A 61 14.82 7.02 -4.63
CA LYS A 61 15.63 6.18 -3.71
C LYS A 61 14.83 5.80 -2.45
N LEU A 62 13.98 6.70 -1.97
CA LEU A 62 13.11 6.46 -0.83
C LEU A 62 12.10 5.36 -1.11
N LEU A 63 11.41 5.42 -2.25
CA LEU A 63 10.45 4.39 -2.64
C LEU A 63 11.10 3.02 -2.81
N ASN A 64 12.36 2.98 -3.28
CA ASN A 64 13.12 1.73 -3.31
C ASN A 64 13.38 1.18 -1.90
N LYS A 65 13.66 2.06 -0.92
CA LYS A 65 13.85 1.66 0.48
C LYS A 65 12.56 1.12 1.09
N VAL A 66 11.45 1.84 0.91
CA VAL A 66 10.11 1.39 1.34
C VAL A 66 9.80 0.00 0.80
N SER A 67 10.00 -0.20 -0.48
CA SER A 67 9.73 -1.48 -1.11
C SER A 67 10.64 -2.62 -0.62
N GLN A 68 11.90 -2.33 -0.28
CA GLN A 68 12.80 -3.32 0.35
C GLN A 68 12.29 -3.70 1.74
N LEU A 69 11.83 -2.73 2.53
CA LEU A 69 11.28 -2.97 3.86
C LEU A 69 10.00 -3.82 3.80
N ILE A 70 9.11 -3.51 2.85
CA ILE A 70 7.90 -4.31 2.61
C ILE A 70 8.25 -5.76 2.23
N ALA A 71 9.21 -5.96 1.33
CA ALA A 71 9.61 -7.31 0.95
C ALA A 71 10.27 -8.07 2.11
N THR A 72 11.07 -7.40 2.95
CA THR A 72 11.63 -8.00 4.16
C THR A 72 10.52 -8.37 5.15
N PHE A 73 9.49 -7.53 5.27
CA PHE A 73 8.34 -7.82 6.12
C PHE A 73 7.63 -9.12 5.69
N PHE A 74 7.41 -9.33 4.39
CA PHE A 74 6.80 -10.56 3.88
C PHE A 74 7.64 -11.84 4.13
N ILE A 75 8.95 -11.71 4.31
CA ILE A 75 9.80 -12.87 4.70
C ILE A 75 9.44 -13.33 6.12
N GLY A 76 9.29 -12.37 7.04
CA GLY A 76 8.93 -12.65 8.44
C GLY A 76 7.44 -12.93 8.67
N HIS A 77 6.57 -12.51 7.74
CA HIS A 77 5.11 -12.60 7.85
C HIS A 77 4.52 -13.21 6.56
N PRO A 78 4.70 -14.50 6.33
CA PRO A 78 4.35 -15.13 5.04
C PRO A 78 2.86 -15.10 4.72
N ASN A 79 1.98 -15.02 5.73
CA ASN A 79 0.53 -14.97 5.58
C ASN A 79 -0.04 -13.55 5.72
N ALA A 80 0.81 -12.52 5.73
CA ALA A 80 0.33 -11.16 5.75
C ALA A 80 -0.26 -10.75 4.39
N ILE A 81 -1.36 -10.02 4.44
CA ILE A 81 -1.90 -9.26 3.32
C ILE A 81 -1.72 -7.78 3.67
N LEU A 82 -0.97 -7.07 2.87
CA LEU A 82 -0.75 -5.64 3.08
C LEU A 82 -1.73 -4.84 2.23
N TYR A 83 -2.27 -3.77 2.79
CA TYR A 83 -3.06 -2.83 2.01
C TYR A 83 -2.56 -1.40 2.19
N TYR A 84 -2.73 -0.58 1.15
CA TYR A 84 -2.59 0.86 1.23
C TYR A 84 -3.62 1.55 0.36
N GLN A 85 -4.05 2.71 0.80
CA GLN A 85 -4.95 3.58 0.06
C GLN A 85 -4.15 4.72 -0.55
N CYS A 86 -4.38 4.98 -1.83
CA CYS A 86 -3.85 6.17 -2.49
C CYS A 86 -4.84 7.31 -2.25
N ASP A 87 -4.56 8.16 -1.26
CA ASP A 87 -5.36 9.34 -0.98
C ASP A 87 -5.01 10.52 -1.90
N ASP A 88 -5.91 11.48 -1.99
CA ASP A 88 -5.75 12.76 -2.69
C ASP A 88 -5.32 13.90 -1.75
N ILE A 89 -5.40 13.66 -0.43
CA ILE A 89 -5.28 14.67 0.64
C ILE A 89 -3.82 14.94 1.02
N SER A 90 -2.88 14.04 0.67
CA SER A 90 -1.52 14.22 1.14
C SER A 90 -0.81 15.34 0.38
N ASP A 91 -0.18 16.22 1.14
CA ASP A 91 0.67 17.33 0.68
C ASP A 91 1.94 16.91 -0.09
N VAL A 92 2.05 15.66 -0.51
CA VAL A 92 3.19 15.18 -1.29
C VAL A 92 3.07 15.70 -2.73
N PRO A 93 3.90 16.64 -3.15
CA PRO A 93 3.78 17.25 -4.45
C PRO A 93 4.07 16.25 -5.58
N MET A 94 3.23 16.26 -6.61
CA MET A 94 3.52 15.57 -7.87
C MET A 94 4.70 16.20 -8.60
N SER A 95 5.41 15.40 -9.39
CA SER A 95 6.43 15.95 -10.29
C SER A 95 5.79 16.94 -11.28
N PHE A 96 6.54 17.99 -11.66
CA PHE A 96 6.07 19.02 -12.58
C PHE A 96 5.47 18.45 -13.88
N LYS A 97 6.18 17.49 -14.50
CA LYS A 97 5.71 16.80 -15.72
C LYS A 97 4.35 16.10 -15.58
N LYS A 98 3.99 15.67 -14.36
CA LYS A 98 2.72 15.00 -14.11
C LYS A 98 1.58 15.98 -13.86
N LYS A 99 1.86 17.14 -13.27
CA LYS A 99 0.89 18.23 -13.14
C LYS A 99 0.41 18.72 -14.51
N GLU A 100 1.31 18.79 -15.49
CA GLU A 100 0.98 19.20 -16.87
C GLU A 100 0.04 18.21 -17.59
N THR A 101 0.00 16.95 -17.21
CA THR A 101 -0.87 15.92 -17.83
C THR A 101 -2.29 15.90 -17.29
N GLY A 102 -2.64 16.74 -16.30
CA GLY A 102 -3.96 16.75 -15.65
C GLY A 102 -4.28 15.47 -14.85
N MET A 103 -3.28 14.61 -14.60
CA MET A 103 -3.48 13.35 -13.88
C MET A 103 -3.78 13.60 -12.40
N LEU A 104 -4.80 12.94 -11.87
CA LEU A 104 -5.13 13.00 -10.45
C LEU A 104 -3.98 12.47 -9.57
N VAL A 105 -3.87 13.01 -8.35
CA VAL A 105 -2.78 12.66 -7.41
C VAL A 105 -2.80 11.17 -7.07
N GLN A 106 -3.98 10.63 -6.77
CA GLN A 106 -4.16 9.21 -6.47
C GLN A 106 -3.83 8.32 -7.67
N GLU A 107 -4.19 8.71 -8.89
CA GLU A 107 -3.84 7.98 -10.10
C GLU A 107 -2.31 7.97 -10.34
N TYR A 108 -1.65 9.10 -10.12
CA TYR A 108 -0.19 9.18 -10.18
C TYR A 108 0.49 8.24 -9.18
N ARG A 109 0.01 8.20 -7.94
CA ARG A 109 0.52 7.31 -6.90
C ARG A 109 0.29 5.86 -7.24
N ASN A 110 -0.91 5.51 -7.70
CA ASN A 110 -1.22 4.17 -8.18
C ASN A 110 -0.20 3.72 -9.25
N ARG A 111 0.01 4.51 -10.30
CA ARG A 111 0.98 4.19 -11.36
C ARG A 111 2.43 4.09 -10.86
N LEU A 112 2.81 4.94 -9.91
CA LEU A 112 4.15 4.94 -9.33
C LEU A 112 4.42 3.65 -8.55
N PHE A 113 3.49 3.24 -7.70
CA PHE A 113 3.59 2.01 -6.92
C PHE A 113 3.60 0.77 -7.82
N THR A 114 2.71 0.68 -8.79
CA THR A 114 2.64 -0.43 -9.74
C THR A 114 3.95 -0.64 -10.52
N LYS A 115 4.59 0.44 -10.97
CA LYS A 115 5.87 0.36 -11.69
C LYS A 115 7.02 -0.09 -10.81
N LYS A 116 7.05 0.34 -9.55
CA LYS A 116 8.14 0.06 -8.62
C LYS A 116 8.19 -1.37 -8.13
N LYS A 117 7.05 -1.96 -7.91
CA LYS A 117 6.89 -3.31 -7.44
C LYS A 117 7.62 -4.35 -8.31
N LYS A 118 7.46 -4.26 -9.62
CA LYS A 118 8.09 -5.22 -10.57
C LYS A 118 9.61 -5.35 -10.42
N LYS A 119 10.30 -4.32 -9.90
CA LYS A 119 11.76 -4.31 -9.77
C LYS A 119 12.26 -4.98 -8.49
N ILE A 120 11.48 -5.02 -7.43
CA ILE A 120 11.91 -5.44 -6.09
C ILE A 120 11.65 -6.91 -5.85
N VAL A 121 10.55 -7.42 -6.37
CA VAL A 121 10.21 -8.84 -6.38
C VAL A 121 11.37 -9.68 -6.92
N ARG A 122 12.10 -9.18 -7.93
CA ARG A 122 13.25 -9.87 -8.53
C ARG A 122 14.48 -9.93 -7.61
N LYS A 123 14.65 -9.00 -6.66
CA LYS A 123 15.88 -8.92 -5.84
C LYS A 123 15.85 -9.80 -4.59
N LEU A 124 14.70 -10.09 -4.04
CA LEU A 124 14.57 -10.76 -2.73
C LEU A 124 13.99 -12.18 -2.83
N ASN A 125 13.78 -12.67 -4.05
CA ASN A 125 13.20 -14.00 -4.31
C ASN A 125 11.85 -14.26 -3.59
N VAL A 126 11.11 -13.18 -3.32
CA VAL A 126 9.74 -13.23 -2.78
C VAL A 126 8.80 -12.77 -3.87
N SER A 127 8.02 -13.70 -4.41
CA SER A 127 6.98 -13.34 -5.39
C SER A 127 5.81 -12.67 -4.68
N VAL A 128 5.62 -11.38 -4.95
CA VAL A 128 4.54 -10.54 -4.39
C VAL A 128 3.67 -10.06 -5.52
N ILE A 129 2.38 -10.29 -5.41
CA ILE A 129 1.37 -9.72 -6.30
C ILE A 129 0.74 -8.48 -5.69
N ASP A 130 0.14 -7.68 -6.54
CA ASP A 130 -0.61 -6.49 -6.23
C ASP A 130 -1.97 -6.58 -6.91
N THR A 131 -2.99 -6.48 -6.13
CA THR A 131 -4.37 -6.51 -6.59
C THR A 131 -4.93 -5.10 -6.39
N PRO A 132 -4.94 -4.27 -7.44
CA PRO A 132 -5.51 -2.93 -7.34
C PRO A 132 -7.04 -3.03 -7.28
N ILE A 133 -7.63 -2.22 -6.40
CA ILE A 133 -9.06 -2.07 -6.25
C ILE A 133 -9.37 -0.62 -6.56
N TYR A 134 -10.27 -0.40 -7.49
CA TYR A 134 -10.80 0.90 -7.84
C TYR A 134 -12.27 0.98 -7.44
N ILE A 135 -12.64 2.04 -6.73
CA ILE A 135 -14.00 2.29 -6.29
C ILE A 135 -14.39 3.68 -6.77
N ASP A 136 -15.41 3.75 -7.61
CA ASP A 136 -16.04 5.00 -7.99
C ASP A 136 -17.07 5.39 -6.92
N ALA A 137 -16.71 6.35 -6.09
CA ALA A 137 -17.56 6.84 -5.00
C ALA A 137 -18.13 8.23 -5.33
N CYS A 138 -18.87 8.35 -6.44
CA CYS A 138 -19.59 9.57 -6.84
C CYS A 138 -18.72 10.85 -6.85
N GLY A 139 -17.54 10.75 -7.47
CA GLY A 139 -16.59 11.87 -7.60
C GLY A 139 -15.44 11.86 -6.62
N ASN A 140 -15.39 10.92 -5.69
CA ASN A 140 -14.26 10.66 -4.82
C ASN A 140 -13.69 9.27 -5.09
N ASP A 141 -13.00 9.13 -6.22
CA ASP A 141 -12.37 7.88 -6.60
C ASP A 141 -11.39 7.38 -5.54
N VAL A 142 -11.57 6.14 -5.11
CA VAL A 142 -10.70 5.49 -4.13
C VAL A 142 -9.87 4.41 -4.80
N TYR A 143 -8.56 4.48 -4.64
CA TYR A 143 -7.62 3.47 -5.11
C TYR A 143 -7.02 2.75 -3.90
N ILE A 144 -7.33 1.47 -3.76
CA ILE A 144 -6.75 0.60 -2.74
C ILE A 144 -5.87 -0.43 -3.43
N HIS A 145 -4.75 -0.75 -2.84
CA HIS A 145 -3.89 -1.83 -3.30
C HIS A 145 -3.80 -2.89 -2.23
N LEU A 146 -4.01 -4.14 -2.62
CA LEU A 146 -3.71 -5.30 -1.79
C LEU A 146 -2.43 -5.93 -2.29
N MET A 147 -1.45 -6.08 -1.42
CA MET A 147 -0.22 -6.81 -1.72
C MET A 147 -0.18 -8.10 -0.91
N SER A 148 0.04 -9.21 -1.59
CA SER A 148 0.20 -10.53 -0.97
C SER A 148 1.35 -11.30 -1.61
N ARG A 149 1.77 -12.40 -0.98
CA ARG A 149 2.57 -13.39 -1.70
C ARG A 149 1.73 -14.00 -2.82
N GLU A 150 2.37 -14.36 -3.93
CA GLU A 150 1.68 -14.93 -5.10
C GLU A 150 0.87 -16.19 -4.77
N ILE A 151 1.37 -17.00 -3.83
CA ILE A 151 0.67 -18.20 -3.35
C ILE A 151 -0.65 -17.91 -2.62
N HIS A 152 -0.94 -16.65 -2.31
CA HIS A 152 -2.15 -16.16 -1.65
C HIS A 152 -2.98 -15.23 -2.56
N ALA A 153 -2.84 -15.38 -3.87
CA ALA A 153 -3.57 -14.58 -4.86
C ALA A 153 -5.08 -14.70 -4.72
N ASP A 154 -5.55 -15.90 -4.45
CA ASP A 154 -6.97 -16.23 -4.20
C ASP A 154 -7.54 -15.47 -2.99
N ILE A 155 -6.77 -15.39 -1.91
CA ILE A 155 -7.17 -14.63 -0.70
C ILE A 155 -7.26 -13.14 -1.01
N ALA A 156 -6.30 -12.58 -1.74
CA ALA A 156 -6.35 -11.17 -2.15
C ALA A 156 -7.58 -10.90 -3.05
N GLU A 157 -7.95 -11.83 -3.91
CA GLU A 157 -9.15 -11.70 -4.75
C GLU A 157 -10.44 -11.75 -3.92
N ILE A 158 -10.54 -12.63 -2.92
CA ILE A 158 -11.68 -12.70 -2.00
C ILE A 158 -11.83 -11.38 -1.24
N ILE A 159 -10.73 -10.83 -0.71
CA ILE A 159 -10.73 -9.54 -0.01
C ILE A 159 -11.17 -8.42 -0.96
N SER A 160 -10.67 -8.40 -2.19
CA SER A 160 -11.06 -7.40 -3.20
C SER A 160 -12.56 -7.41 -3.47
N LYS A 161 -13.16 -8.58 -3.62
CA LYS A 161 -14.61 -8.73 -3.83
C LYS A 161 -15.43 -8.25 -2.64
N ASP A 162 -15.01 -8.55 -1.42
CA ASP A 162 -15.69 -8.11 -0.20
C ASP A 162 -15.66 -6.58 -0.04
N ILE A 163 -14.52 -5.97 -0.34
CA ILE A 163 -14.38 -4.51 -0.31
C ILE A 163 -15.34 -3.86 -1.31
N HIS A 164 -15.40 -4.33 -2.58
CA HIS A 164 -16.34 -3.80 -3.57
C HIS A 164 -17.79 -3.90 -3.08
N GLN A 165 -18.21 -5.05 -2.54
CA GLN A 165 -19.55 -5.25 -2.02
C GLN A 165 -19.89 -4.33 -0.84
N GLY A 166 -18.90 -3.93 -0.06
CA GLY A 166 -19.07 -2.99 1.04
C GLY A 166 -19.38 -1.56 0.60
N PHE A 167 -18.87 -1.16 -0.58
CA PHE A 167 -19.09 0.18 -1.15
C PHE A 167 -20.34 0.27 -2.03
N ASP A 168 -20.88 -0.85 -2.51
CA ASP A 168 -22.10 -0.90 -3.34
C ASP A 168 -23.40 -0.81 -2.51
N LYS A 169 -23.31 -0.62 -1.19
CA LYS A 169 -24.44 -0.44 -0.27
C LYS A 169 -24.65 1.00 0.12
#